data_8db5c2f0f590ee5e3c5ae08037c8a946
#
_entry.id   8db5c2f0f590ee5e3c5ae08037c8a946
#
_cell.length_a   1.000
_cell.length_b   1.000
_cell.length_c   1.000
_cell.angle_alpha   90.00
_cell.angle_beta   90.00
_cell.angle_gamma   90.00
#
_symmetry.space_group_name_H-M   'P 1'
#
loop_
_entity.id
_entity.type
_entity.pdbx_description
1 polymer ?
#
loop_
_entity_poly.entity_id
_entity_poly.type
_entity_poly.pdbx_seq_one_letter_code
_entity_poly.pdbx_strand_id
1 'polypeptide(L)'
;MREISCPVPGPPVLERGRSFRPVQQWNSPAMTPRQALQQRLAALDAHLRAENPNLLPVLPTFRAFDRILAGLGLIDRHESLTTRIPWWPMVAVLGTFSAGKSTFLNGYLGEVLQNTGNQAVDDKFTVICHGPETRKEALPGTALNADPRFPFYRIADEIEKVAAGEGKRIDNYLQLKTLAGTRTKGKIFIDSPGFDADDQRRSVLRLVDHIVELSDLVLVFFDARHPEPGAMQDTLRHLVAKTVNRADARKVCYILNQVDTTAKEDNLEAVFGAWQRAIAQAGLVSGRFYAIYDQRSAVDIEDDGRRARYQARRDHDLAELQTRINEVEVARAYRIIGSIDSLTKEVEGEVLPKLREAMAMWRRRVLIGDAVWGVLLLALLGAVVQTLGGGFGAFLGWLSESGDSGLPLHLIGTVLLLGGLFLAGHFKLRQFFARRVAATLSDRFGDVDLNLRQAFLRNTRFFRSIFASQPAGWGGRARKAIFAIREATAVHVQRVNDLYTDPAGRRAREAAAGPAAAAE
;
A
#
# COMPACT_ATOMS: atom_id res chain seq x y z
N MET A 1 -69.32 29.52 31.12
CA MET A 1 -68.19 28.85 30.62
C MET A 1 -67.37 29.84 29.81
N ARG A 2 -66.25 30.31 30.34
CA ARG A 2 -65.39 31.33 29.71
C ARG A 2 -64.23 30.66 29.12
N GLU A 3 -64.06 30.75 27.81
CA GLU A 3 -62.86 30.32 27.07
C GLU A 3 -61.71 31.25 27.40
N ILE A 4 -60.59 30.68 27.83
CA ILE A 4 -59.31 31.35 28.04
C ILE A 4 -58.44 31.11 26.80
N SER A 5 -58.34 32.18 26.01
CA SER A 5 -57.44 32.22 24.83
C SER A 5 -56.05 32.60 25.33
N CYS A 6 -55.05 31.71 25.07
CA CYS A 6 -53.64 32.04 25.22
C CYS A 6 -53.10 32.70 23.95
N PRO A 7 -52.33 33.80 24.06
CA PRO A 7 -51.70 34.42 22.89
C PRO A 7 -50.47 33.67 22.42
N VAL A 8 -50.39 33.45 21.09
CA VAL A 8 -49.23 32.93 20.38
C VAL A 8 -48.18 34.04 20.26
N PRO A 9 -46.89 33.80 20.63
CA PRO A 9 -45.86 34.81 20.42
C PRO A 9 -45.47 34.87 18.92
N GLY A 10 -45.45 36.10 18.41
CA GLY A 10 -45.04 36.39 17.03
C GLY A 10 -43.54 36.19 16.81
N PRO A 11 -43.10 36.09 15.53
CA PRO A 11 -41.71 35.81 15.18
C PRO A 11 -40.78 36.98 15.56
N PRO A 12 -39.52 36.70 15.94
CA PRO A 12 -38.58 37.75 16.32
C PRO A 12 -38.21 38.63 15.12
N VAL A 13 -38.23 39.93 15.36
CA VAL A 13 -37.78 40.96 14.42
C VAL A 13 -36.27 40.84 14.21
N LEU A 14 -35.84 40.55 12.98
CA LEU A 14 -34.45 40.57 12.58
C LEU A 14 -33.90 41.99 12.55
N GLU A 15 -33.09 42.39 13.51
CA GLU A 15 -32.25 43.59 13.44
C GLU A 15 -31.27 43.48 12.27
N ARG A 16 -31.45 44.32 11.25
CA ARG A 16 -30.46 44.58 10.18
C ARG A 16 -29.33 45.41 10.78
N GLY A 17 -28.11 44.82 10.77
CA GLY A 17 -26.94 45.67 10.97
C GLY A 17 -25.78 45.05 11.75
N ARG A 18 -25.33 43.87 11.40
CA ARG A 18 -23.92 43.52 11.61
C ARG A 18 -23.35 42.97 10.31
N SER A 19 -22.47 43.76 9.68
CA SER A 19 -21.66 43.35 8.56
C SER A 19 -20.86 42.11 8.95
N PHE A 20 -21.19 40.97 8.37
CA PHE A 20 -20.32 39.80 8.38
C PHE A 20 -18.99 40.22 7.74
N ARG A 21 -17.95 40.42 8.54
CA ARG A 21 -16.58 40.40 8.01
C ARG A 21 -16.38 39.00 7.47
N PRO A 22 -15.97 38.82 6.19
CA PRO A 22 -15.61 37.51 5.68
C PRO A 22 -14.46 37.00 6.57
N VAL A 23 -14.65 35.79 7.09
CA VAL A 23 -13.58 35.03 7.75
C VAL A 23 -12.40 35.07 6.78
N GLN A 24 -11.32 35.71 7.18
CA GLN A 24 -10.06 35.70 6.43
C GLN A 24 -9.76 34.24 6.12
N GLN A 25 -9.95 33.86 4.85
CA GLN A 25 -9.39 32.62 4.34
C GLN A 25 -7.90 32.70 4.63
N TRP A 26 -7.44 31.89 5.57
CA TRP A 26 -6.04 31.62 5.79
C TRP A 26 -5.52 30.99 4.50
N ASN A 27 -5.00 31.83 3.61
CA ASN A 27 -4.17 31.39 2.50
C ASN A 27 -2.85 30.89 3.10
N SER A 28 -2.89 29.71 3.70
CA SER A 28 -1.67 28.94 3.91
C SER A 28 -1.13 28.64 2.50
N PRO A 29 0.10 29.04 2.18
CA PRO A 29 0.65 28.76 0.86
C PRO A 29 0.55 27.27 0.61
N ALA A 30 -0.05 26.89 -0.52
CA ALA A 30 -0.26 25.50 -0.90
C ALA A 30 1.09 24.77 -0.82
N MET A 31 1.18 23.81 0.07
CA MET A 31 2.41 23.08 0.37
C MET A 31 2.93 22.40 -0.90
N THR A 32 4.20 22.59 -1.23
CA THR A 32 4.77 21.91 -2.40
C THR A 32 4.77 20.40 -2.18
N PRO A 33 4.64 19.57 -3.25
CA PRO A 33 4.64 18.10 -3.12
C PRO A 33 5.87 17.56 -2.37
N ARG A 34 7.01 18.24 -2.49
CA ARG A 34 8.25 17.89 -1.76
C ARG A 34 8.14 18.17 -0.25
N GLN A 35 7.53 19.29 0.12
CA GLN A 35 7.28 19.62 1.53
C GLN A 35 6.29 18.64 2.16
N ALA A 36 5.23 18.28 1.44
CA ALA A 36 4.26 17.27 1.88
C ALA A 36 4.93 15.91 2.13
N LEU A 37 5.81 15.45 1.23
CA LEU A 37 6.57 14.22 1.43
C LEU A 37 7.49 14.31 2.67
N GLN A 38 8.21 15.42 2.84
CA GLN A 38 9.10 15.62 4.00
C GLN A 38 8.32 15.60 5.32
N GLN A 39 7.17 16.26 5.35
CA GLN A 39 6.29 16.26 6.53
C GLN A 39 5.77 14.85 6.84
N ARG A 40 5.35 14.09 5.82
CA ARG A 40 4.89 12.71 5.99
C ARG A 40 6.00 11.79 6.50
N LEU A 41 7.23 11.94 6.00
CA LEU A 41 8.39 11.18 6.48
C LEU A 41 8.78 11.56 7.92
N ALA A 42 8.67 12.83 8.30
CA ALA A 42 8.92 13.28 9.66
C ALA A 42 7.85 12.76 10.63
N ALA A 43 6.57 12.78 10.23
CA ALA A 43 5.48 12.21 11.00
C ALA A 43 5.64 10.68 11.18
N LEU A 44 6.04 9.96 10.12
CA LEU A 44 6.36 8.53 10.19
C LEU A 44 7.48 8.24 11.22
N ASP A 45 8.55 9.02 11.18
CA ASP A 45 9.66 8.89 12.14
C ASP A 45 9.19 9.13 13.59
N ALA A 46 8.38 10.15 13.82
CA ALA A 46 7.82 10.46 15.13
C ALA A 46 6.91 9.33 15.66
N HIS A 47 6.02 8.81 14.82
CA HIS A 47 5.15 7.69 15.20
C HIS A 47 5.94 6.40 15.48
N LEU A 48 6.94 6.08 14.65
CA LEU A 48 7.79 4.90 14.90
C LEU A 48 8.55 5.02 16.22
N ARG A 49 9.06 6.21 16.57
CA ARG A 49 9.70 6.46 17.88
C ARG A 49 8.75 6.22 19.05
N ALA A 50 7.51 6.66 18.91
CA ALA A 50 6.52 6.56 19.98
C ALA A 50 5.94 5.16 20.15
N GLU A 51 5.69 4.46 19.04
CA GLU A 51 4.91 3.22 19.03
C GLU A 51 5.74 1.97 18.73
N ASN A 52 6.75 2.05 17.83
CA ASN A 52 7.56 0.90 17.42
C ASN A 52 9.04 1.28 17.19
N PRO A 53 9.78 1.59 18.24
CA PRO A 53 11.18 2.04 18.16
C PRO A 53 12.12 0.98 17.57
N ASN A 54 11.73 -0.30 17.59
CA ASN A 54 12.54 -1.41 17.06
C ASN A 54 12.70 -1.33 15.53
N LEU A 55 11.74 -0.75 14.82
CA LEU A 55 11.78 -0.54 13.37
C LEU A 55 12.46 0.77 12.95
N LEU A 56 12.72 1.68 13.89
CA LEU A 56 13.32 2.97 13.58
C LEU A 56 14.69 2.85 12.85
N PRO A 57 15.60 1.92 13.21
CA PRO A 57 16.88 1.75 12.51
C PRO A 57 16.75 1.27 11.07
N VAL A 58 15.61 0.70 10.69
CA VAL A 58 15.34 0.24 9.32
C VAL A 58 15.00 1.39 8.37
N LEU A 59 14.44 2.48 8.90
CA LEU A 59 13.98 3.64 8.14
C LEU A 59 15.07 4.29 7.26
N PRO A 60 16.32 4.51 7.72
CA PRO A 60 17.40 5.04 6.89
C PRO A 60 17.73 4.15 5.68
N THR A 61 17.60 2.82 5.82
CA THR A 61 17.84 1.85 4.75
C THR A 61 16.80 1.99 3.64
N PHE A 62 15.51 2.14 3.96
CA PHE A 62 14.45 2.47 3.01
C PHE A 62 14.69 3.81 2.33
N ARG A 63 15.06 4.85 3.07
CA ARG A 63 15.38 6.17 2.50
C ARG A 63 16.60 6.13 1.56
N ALA A 64 17.57 5.25 1.82
CA ALA A 64 18.69 5.03 0.92
C ALA A 64 18.23 4.36 -0.38
N PHE A 65 17.31 3.39 -0.29
CA PHE A 65 16.72 2.73 -1.44
C PHE A 65 15.85 3.70 -2.28
N ASP A 66 15.03 4.54 -1.64
CA ASP A 66 14.26 5.60 -2.32
C ASP A 66 15.15 6.49 -3.21
N ARG A 67 16.36 6.85 -2.72
CA ARG A 67 17.31 7.66 -3.51
C ARG A 67 17.78 6.94 -4.77
N ILE A 68 17.95 5.62 -4.70
CA ILE A 68 18.32 4.80 -5.85
C ILE A 68 17.16 4.72 -6.85
N LEU A 69 15.94 4.44 -6.39
CA LEU A 69 14.74 4.37 -7.22
C LEU A 69 14.46 5.71 -7.92
N ALA A 70 14.52 6.83 -7.19
CA ALA A 70 14.40 8.17 -7.75
C ALA A 70 15.56 8.50 -8.72
N GLY A 71 16.76 8.00 -8.43
CA GLY A 71 17.93 8.09 -9.30
C GLY A 71 17.72 7.38 -10.64
N LEU A 72 17.10 6.21 -10.64
CA LEU A 72 16.71 5.46 -11.82
C LEU A 72 15.49 6.06 -12.54
N GLY A 73 14.67 6.86 -11.86
CA GLY A 73 13.40 7.39 -12.38
C GLY A 73 12.25 6.39 -12.25
N LEU A 74 12.38 5.38 -11.38
CA LEU A 74 11.35 4.39 -11.10
C LEU A 74 10.24 4.92 -10.19
N ILE A 75 10.55 5.94 -9.39
CA ILE A 75 9.62 6.71 -8.59
C ILE A 75 9.85 8.21 -8.86
N ASP A 76 8.84 9.03 -8.64
CA ASP A 76 8.95 10.47 -8.73
C ASP A 76 9.76 11.06 -7.56
N ARG A 77 10.31 12.26 -7.74
CA ARG A 77 11.05 12.96 -6.67
C ARG A 77 10.18 13.37 -5.49
N HIS A 78 8.87 13.31 -5.66
CA HIS A 78 7.85 13.63 -4.65
C HIS A 78 7.21 12.39 -4.05
N GLU A 79 7.71 11.22 -4.41
CA GLU A 79 7.27 9.93 -3.93
C GLU A 79 8.38 9.23 -3.15
N SER A 80 7.98 8.37 -2.23
CA SER A 80 8.89 7.56 -1.44
C SER A 80 8.25 6.20 -1.18
N LEU A 81 8.97 5.14 -1.46
CA LEU A 81 8.59 3.79 -1.11
C LEU A 81 8.41 3.66 0.41
N THR A 82 9.27 4.36 1.17
CA THR A 82 9.19 4.40 2.64
C THR A 82 7.79 4.75 3.15
N THR A 83 7.05 5.63 2.45
CA THR A 83 5.68 6.01 2.84
C THR A 83 4.60 5.09 2.27
N ARG A 84 4.95 4.14 1.42
CA ARG A 84 4.03 3.16 0.82
C ARG A 84 4.03 1.83 1.58
N ILE A 85 5.08 1.55 2.34
CA ILE A 85 5.19 0.35 3.16
C ILE A 85 4.26 0.46 4.37
N PRO A 86 3.44 -0.55 4.67
CA PRO A 86 2.68 -0.61 5.90
C PRO A 86 3.60 -0.99 7.06
N TRP A 87 3.99 0.01 7.86
CA TRP A 87 4.92 -0.16 8.99
C TRP A 87 4.26 -0.79 10.22
N TRP A 88 2.95 -0.59 10.40
CA TRP A 88 2.18 -1.16 11.49
C TRP A 88 1.55 -2.47 11.06
N PRO A 89 1.63 -3.51 11.91
CA PRO A 89 0.85 -4.72 11.70
C PRO A 89 -0.64 -4.42 11.77
N MET A 90 -1.40 -5.05 10.87
CA MET A 90 -2.85 -4.90 10.78
C MET A 90 -3.53 -6.21 11.13
N VAL A 91 -4.52 -6.12 12.02
CA VAL A 91 -5.40 -7.24 12.42
C VAL A 91 -6.80 -6.91 11.94
N ALA A 92 -7.30 -7.66 10.94
CA ALA A 92 -8.67 -7.53 10.47
C ALA A 92 -9.59 -8.47 11.23
N VAL A 93 -10.76 -7.95 11.61
CA VAL A 93 -11.83 -8.70 12.25
C VAL A 93 -13.03 -8.69 11.32
N LEU A 94 -13.33 -9.86 10.75
CA LEU A 94 -14.36 -10.04 9.74
C LEU A 94 -15.43 -11.01 10.28
N GLY A 95 -16.64 -10.91 9.80
CA GLY A 95 -17.68 -11.87 10.19
C GLY A 95 -19.08 -11.37 9.91
N THR A 96 -20.03 -12.28 10.01
CA THR A 96 -21.46 -11.99 9.84
C THR A 96 -21.95 -11.02 10.88
N PHE A 97 -23.12 -10.45 10.61
CA PHE A 97 -23.86 -9.69 11.60
C PHE A 97 -24.07 -10.53 12.88
N SER A 98 -24.04 -9.89 14.04
CA SER A 98 -24.21 -10.56 15.36
C SER A 98 -23.21 -11.67 15.71
N ALA A 99 -22.16 -11.92 14.92
CA ALA A 99 -21.14 -12.92 15.26
C ALA A 99 -20.26 -12.53 16.47
N GLY A 100 -20.46 -11.33 17.05
CA GLY A 100 -19.78 -10.88 18.28
C GLY A 100 -18.40 -10.26 18.06
N LYS A 101 -18.08 -9.79 16.84
CA LYS A 101 -16.83 -9.10 16.51
C LYS A 101 -16.54 -7.93 17.44
N SER A 102 -17.48 -7.00 17.53
CA SER A 102 -17.33 -5.77 18.33
C SER A 102 -17.25 -6.06 19.83
N THR A 103 -17.96 -7.08 20.32
CA THR A 103 -17.87 -7.56 21.70
C THR A 103 -16.46 -8.10 21.99
N PHE A 104 -15.93 -8.93 21.11
CA PHE A 104 -14.55 -9.44 21.22
C PHE A 104 -13.52 -8.30 21.21
N LEU A 105 -13.64 -7.36 20.27
CA LEU A 105 -12.74 -6.20 20.19
C LEU A 105 -12.78 -5.36 21.47
N ASN A 106 -13.97 -5.02 21.97
CA ASN A 106 -14.12 -4.28 23.23
C ASN A 106 -13.50 -5.05 24.42
N GLY A 107 -13.71 -6.37 24.47
CA GLY A 107 -13.11 -7.23 25.47
C GLY A 107 -11.57 -7.28 25.37
N TYR A 108 -11.04 -7.43 24.17
CA TYR A 108 -9.59 -7.43 23.93
C TYR A 108 -8.97 -6.07 24.24
N LEU A 109 -9.59 -4.98 23.78
CA LEU A 109 -9.10 -3.61 23.99
C LEU A 109 -9.23 -3.15 25.45
N GLY A 110 -10.15 -3.75 26.21
CA GLY A 110 -10.43 -3.41 27.61
C GLY A 110 -11.31 -2.16 27.78
N GLU A 111 -11.83 -1.62 26.68
CA GLU A 111 -12.73 -0.48 26.66
C GLU A 111 -13.87 -0.69 25.66
N VAL A 112 -15.04 -0.10 25.97
CA VAL A 112 -16.19 -0.09 25.04
C VAL A 112 -15.99 1.02 24.01
N LEU A 113 -15.39 0.65 22.89
CA LEU A 113 -15.10 1.53 21.77
C LEU A 113 -16.07 1.32 20.60
N GLN A 114 -16.48 0.09 20.37
CA GLN A 114 -17.44 -0.29 19.34
C GLN A 114 -18.82 -0.47 19.95
N ASN A 115 -19.83 0.01 19.23
CA ASN A 115 -21.21 -0.22 19.62
C ASN A 115 -21.54 -1.70 19.46
N THR A 116 -22.19 -2.27 20.45
CA THR A 116 -22.67 -3.66 20.44
C THR A 116 -24.18 -3.66 20.46
N GLY A 117 -24.83 -4.43 19.61
CA GLY A 117 -26.28 -4.52 19.55
C GLY A 117 -26.75 -5.53 18.49
N ASN A 118 -28.04 -5.86 18.53
CA ASN A 118 -28.69 -6.78 17.58
C ASN A 118 -29.19 -6.07 16.31
N GLN A 119 -28.98 -4.76 16.17
CA GLN A 119 -29.28 -4.01 14.94
C GLN A 119 -27.97 -3.62 14.26
N ALA A 120 -28.00 -3.50 12.92
CA ALA A 120 -26.87 -3.04 12.13
C ALA A 120 -26.44 -1.64 12.61
N VAL A 121 -25.34 -1.60 13.38
CA VAL A 121 -24.91 -0.37 14.07
C VAL A 121 -23.82 0.34 13.26
N ASP A 122 -23.01 -0.41 12.53
CA ASP A 122 -21.89 0.14 11.75
C ASP A 122 -21.91 -0.41 10.32
N ASP A 123 -22.22 0.45 9.34
CA ASP A 123 -22.17 0.14 7.92
C ASP A 123 -20.77 0.32 7.32
N LYS A 124 -19.79 0.72 8.15
CA LYS A 124 -18.45 1.09 7.74
C LYS A 124 -17.39 0.26 8.43
N PHE A 125 -16.27 0.07 7.73
CA PHE A 125 -15.07 -0.46 8.38
C PHE A 125 -14.54 0.55 9.40
N THR A 126 -14.34 0.09 10.63
CA THR A 126 -13.75 0.91 11.68
C THR A 126 -12.28 0.57 11.85
N VAL A 127 -11.42 1.53 11.53
CA VAL A 127 -9.98 1.44 11.80
C VAL A 127 -9.72 1.93 13.21
N ILE A 128 -9.06 1.12 14.03
CA ILE A 128 -8.76 1.42 15.43
C ILE A 128 -7.24 1.44 15.59
N CYS A 129 -6.68 2.55 16.03
CA CYS A 129 -5.25 2.70 16.26
C CYS A 129 -4.94 3.38 17.59
N HIS A 130 -3.68 3.38 17.97
CA HIS A 130 -3.21 4.12 19.13
C HIS A 130 -3.34 5.62 18.92
N GLY A 131 -3.81 6.35 19.94
CA GLY A 131 -3.88 7.80 19.96
C GLY A 131 -3.55 8.34 21.34
N PRO A 132 -3.24 9.65 21.48
CA PRO A 132 -2.97 10.27 22.77
C PRO A 132 -4.21 10.27 23.66
N GLU A 133 -5.40 10.25 23.07
CA GLU A 133 -6.71 10.22 23.74
C GLU A 133 -7.60 9.13 23.14
N THR A 134 -8.42 8.53 24.01
CA THR A 134 -9.48 7.63 23.56
C THR A 134 -10.62 8.46 22.97
N ARG A 135 -10.91 8.25 21.69
CA ARG A 135 -12.04 8.87 20.99
C ARG A 135 -13.04 7.80 20.61
N LYS A 136 -14.18 7.82 21.25
CA LYS A 136 -15.32 6.93 20.93
C LYS A 136 -16.07 7.41 19.68
N GLU A 137 -16.06 8.71 19.42
CA GLU A 137 -16.62 9.30 18.21
C GLU A 137 -15.72 9.00 17.02
N ALA A 138 -16.31 8.50 15.94
CA ALA A 138 -15.58 8.13 14.74
C ALA A 138 -15.16 9.38 13.96
N LEU A 139 -13.89 9.45 13.58
CA LEU A 139 -13.39 10.40 12.61
C LEU A 139 -13.69 9.88 11.19
N PRO A 140 -13.89 10.77 10.20
CA PRO A 140 -14.14 10.38 8.82
C PRO A 140 -12.95 9.61 8.24
N GLY A 141 -13.20 8.75 7.24
CA GLY A 141 -12.19 7.95 6.56
C GLY A 141 -11.09 8.78 5.90
N THR A 142 -11.38 10.03 5.51
CA THR A 142 -10.40 10.99 5.01
C THR A 142 -9.26 11.27 6.00
N ALA A 143 -9.48 11.09 7.31
CA ALA A 143 -8.43 11.20 8.33
C ALA A 143 -7.31 10.17 8.11
N LEU A 144 -7.63 9.00 7.56
CA LEU A 144 -6.66 7.94 7.25
C LEU A 144 -5.67 8.33 6.15
N ASN A 145 -6.07 9.21 5.23
CA ASN A 145 -5.20 9.66 4.13
C ASN A 145 -4.04 10.55 4.63
N ALA A 146 -4.26 11.28 5.72
CA ALA A 146 -3.27 12.18 6.30
C ALA A 146 -2.27 11.47 7.22
N ASP A 147 -2.65 10.34 7.80
CA ASP A 147 -1.85 9.61 8.78
C ASP A 147 -0.86 8.65 8.07
N PRO A 148 0.46 8.80 8.28
CA PRO A 148 1.47 7.98 7.62
C PRO A 148 1.49 6.51 8.05
N ARG A 149 0.77 6.15 9.11
CA ARG A 149 0.63 4.77 9.58
C ARG A 149 -0.19 3.91 8.62
N PHE A 150 -1.08 4.52 7.84
CA PHE A 150 -2.02 3.82 6.99
C PHE A 150 -1.59 3.81 5.53
N PRO A 151 -1.44 2.64 4.90
CA PRO A 151 -1.17 2.51 3.47
C PRO A 151 -2.45 2.57 2.61
N PHE A 152 -3.52 3.20 3.13
CA PHE A 152 -4.84 3.22 2.49
C PHE A 152 -4.97 4.16 1.29
N TYR A 153 -3.89 4.81 0.86
CA TYR A 153 -3.92 5.64 -0.35
C TYR A 153 -4.36 4.87 -1.61
N ARG A 154 -4.23 3.52 -1.61
CA ARG A 154 -4.71 2.65 -2.69
C ARG A 154 -6.17 2.25 -2.54
N ILE A 155 -6.76 2.35 -1.36
CA ILE A 155 -8.17 1.98 -1.14
C ILE A 155 -9.09 2.85 -1.99
N ALA A 156 -8.82 4.16 -2.08
CA ALA A 156 -9.57 5.04 -2.94
C ALA A 156 -9.49 4.61 -4.42
N ASP A 157 -8.30 4.21 -4.90
CA ASP A 157 -8.09 3.72 -6.25
C ASP A 157 -8.79 2.37 -6.51
N GLU A 158 -8.80 1.47 -5.52
CA GLU A 158 -9.50 0.19 -5.63
C GLU A 158 -11.02 0.36 -5.63
N ILE A 159 -11.55 1.25 -4.80
CA ILE A 159 -12.96 1.62 -4.79
C ILE A 159 -13.35 2.28 -6.12
N GLU A 160 -12.51 3.18 -6.66
CA GLU A 160 -12.75 3.84 -7.95
C GLU A 160 -12.82 2.85 -9.12
N LYS A 161 -12.05 1.75 -9.09
CA LYS A 161 -12.13 0.68 -10.10
C LYS A 161 -13.46 -0.10 -10.06
N VAL A 162 -14.16 -0.10 -8.92
CA VAL A 162 -15.43 -0.80 -8.74
C VAL A 162 -16.59 0.03 -9.24
N ALA A 163 -16.60 1.32 -8.83
CA ALA A 163 -17.64 2.27 -9.17
C ALA A 163 -17.01 3.64 -9.37
N ALA A 164 -17.14 4.19 -10.57
CA ALA A 164 -16.59 5.49 -10.91
C ALA A 164 -17.17 6.59 -10.02
N GLY A 165 -16.29 7.39 -9.40
CA GLY A 165 -16.65 8.46 -8.46
C GLY A 165 -16.70 8.04 -6.98
N GLU A 166 -16.72 6.76 -6.65
CA GLU A 166 -16.79 6.28 -5.27
C GLU A 166 -15.45 6.36 -4.53
N GLY A 167 -14.32 6.37 -5.25
CA GLY A 167 -13.00 6.57 -4.63
C GLY A 167 -12.85 7.90 -3.88
N LYS A 168 -13.66 8.92 -4.26
CA LYS A 168 -13.72 10.21 -3.56
C LYS A 168 -14.59 10.18 -2.29
N ARG A 169 -15.35 9.11 -2.09
CA ARG A 169 -16.30 8.94 -0.99
C ARG A 169 -15.83 7.93 0.05
N ILE A 170 -14.52 7.92 0.31
CA ILE A 170 -13.90 7.00 1.29
C ILE A 170 -14.58 7.05 2.66
N ASP A 171 -15.15 8.18 3.03
CA ASP A 171 -15.89 8.40 4.28
C ASP A 171 -17.18 7.55 4.39
N ASN A 172 -17.70 7.05 3.26
CA ASN A 172 -18.86 6.15 3.25
C ASN A 172 -18.46 4.72 3.64
N TYR A 173 -17.20 4.37 3.51
CA TYR A 173 -16.70 3.01 3.69
C TYR A 173 -15.81 2.83 4.92
N LEU A 174 -15.09 3.89 5.30
CA LEU A 174 -14.09 3.85 6.37
C LEU A 174 -14.33 4.94 7.41
N GLN A 175 -14.02 4.60 8.65
CA GLN A 175 -13.97 5.53 9.77
C GLN A 175 -12.79 5.19 10.69
N LEU A 176 -12.32 6.17 11.46
CA LEU A 176 -11.18 6.03 12.36
C LEU A 176 -11.59 6.28 13.80
N LYS A 177 -11.22 5.38 14.72
CA LYS A 177 -11.30 5.58 16.18
C LYS A 177 -9.90 5.46 16.77
N THR A 178 -9.64 6.19 17.85
CA THR A 178 -8.35 6.13 18.56
C THR A 178 -8.53 5.67 20.00
N LEU A 179 -7.57 4.92 20.49
CA LEU A 179 -7.54 4.40 21.86
C LEU A 179 -6.21 4.75 22.52
N ALA A 180 -6.28 5.44 23.68
CA ALA A 180 -5.13 5.73 24.53
C ALA A 180 -4.80 4.50 25.41
N GLY A 181 -4.22 3.47 24.82
CA GLY A 181 -3.94 2.24 25.55
C GLY A 181 -2.74 1.49 25.00
N THR A 182 -2.20 0.57 25.81
CA THR A 182 -1.04 -0.24 25.41
C THR A 182 -1.40 -1.33 24.41
N ARG A 183 -2.66 -1.78 24.37
CA ARG A 183 -3.12 -2.88 23.51
C ARG A 183 -3.19 -2.51 22.02
N THR A 184 -3.40 -1.22 21.71
CA THR A 184 -3.37 -0.69 20.33
C THR A 184 -2.01 -0.12 19.95
N LYS A 185 -1.09 0.06 20.92
CA LYS A 185 0.22 0.63 20.65
C LYS A 185 1.01 -0.28 19.71
N GLY A 186 1.45 0.27 18.58
CA GLY A 186 2.20 -0.47 17.58
C GLY A 186 1.36 -1.41 16.69
N LYS A 187 0.02 -1.39 16.78
CA LYS A 187 -0.91 -2.23 16.02
C LYS A 187 -2.09 -1.44 15.50
N ILE A 188 -2.68 -1.91 14.42
CA ILE A 188 -3.91 -1.36 13.83
C ILE A 188 -4.94 -2.50 13.77
N PHE A 189 -6.13 -2.25 14.31
CA PHE A 189 -7.26 -3.16 14.17
C PHE A 189 -8.23 -2.59 13.14
N ILE A 190 -8.84 -3.49 12.36
CA ILE A 190 -9.87 -3.12 11.38
C ILE A 190 -11.08 -3.99 11.65
N ASP A 191 -12.14 -3.38 12.16
CA ASP A 191 -13.43 -4.03 12.36
C ASP A 191 -14.28 -3.88 11.11
N SER A 192 -14.81 -4.98 10.58
CA SER A 192 -15.68 -4.96 9.41
C SER A 192 -17.14 -4.71 9.82
N PRO A 193 -17.93 -4.08 8.95
CA PRO A 193 -19.39 -4.14 9.09
C PRO A 193 -19.84 -5.60 9.12
N GLY A 194 -21.02 -5.86 9.66
CA GLY A 194 -21.67 -7.16 9.53
C GLY A 194 -22.01 -7.44 8.06
N PHE A 195 -21.60 -8.60 7.57
CA PHE A 195 -21.95 -9.01 6.20
C PHE A 195 -23.37 -9.54 6.19
N ASP A 196 -24.29 -8.78 5.62
CA ASP A 196 -25.66 -9.20 5.35
C ASP A 196 -25.94 -9.26 3.84
N ALA A 197 -27.02 -9.98 3.49
CA ALA A 197 -27.22 -10.55 2.15
C ALA A 197 -27.56 -9.55 1.02
N ASP A 198 -27.69 -8.24 1.26
CA ASP A 198 -28.23 -7.30 0.28
C ASP A 198 -27.26 -6.28 -0.33
N ASP A 199 -27.61 -5.85 -1.49
CA ASP A 199 -27.15 -4.91 -2.53
C ASP A 199 -25.86 -4.06 -2.43
N GLN A 200 -25.23 -3.82 -1.30
CA GLN A 200 -23.95 -3.10 -1.20
C GLN A 200 -22.71 -3.99 -1.38
N ARG A 201 -22.91 -5.23 -1.71
CA ARG A 201 -21.94 -6.34 -1.68
C ARG A 201 -20.66 -6.13 -2.48
N ARG A 202 -20.70 -5.59 -3.69
CA ARG A 202 -19.53 -5.63 -4.58
C ARG A 202 -18.40 -4.68 -4.15
N SER A 203 -18.73 -3.47 -3.76
CA SER A 203 -17.73 -2.50 -3.31
C SER A 203 -17.15 -2.88 -1.95
N VAL A 204 -18.00 -3.35 -1.03
CA VAL A 204 -17.60 -3.84 0.30
C VAL A 204 -16.73 -5.09 0.19
N LEU A 205 -17.09 -6.06 -0.66
CA LEU A 205 -16.31 -7.29 -0.86
C LEU A 205 -14.91 -7.02 -1.43
N ARG A 206 -14.76 -6.07 -2.36
CA ARG A 206 -13.43 -5.67 -2.86
C ARG A 206 -12.62 -4.95 -1.80
N LEU A 207 -13.26 -4.17 -0.95
CA LEU A 207 -12.60 -3.55 0.18
C LEU A 207 -12.12 -4.60 1.19
N VAL A 208 -12.95 -5.64 1.46
CA VAL A 208 -12.54 -6.81 2.26
C VAL A 208 -11.31 -7.47 1.65
N ASP A 209 -11.33 -7.74 0.35
CA ASP A 209 -10.20 -8.34 -0.36
C ASP A 209 -8.91 -7.55 -0.13
N HIS A 210 -8.98 -6.22 -0.26
CA HIS A 210 -7.83 -5.36 -0.08
C HIS A 210 -7.37 -5.28 1.39
N ILE A 211 -8.32 -5.22 2.34
CA ILE A 211 -8.02 -5.28 3.78
C ILE A 211 -7.36 -6.60 4.15
N VAL A 212 -7.88 -7.73 3.65
CA VAL A 212 -7.28 -9.05 3.87
C VAL A 212 -5.86 -9.11 3.31
N GLU A 213 -5.63 -8.50 2.14
CA GLU A 213 -4.31 -8.45 1.53
C GLU A 213 -3.30 -7.67 2.39
N LEU A 214 -3.69 -6.53 2.90
CA LEU A 214 -2.85 -5.67 3.74
C LEU A 214 -2.65 -6.23 5.15
N SER A 215 -3.58 -7.07 5.65
CA SER A 215 -3.58 -7.55 7.03
C SER A 215 -2.53 -8.64 7.27
N ASP A 216 -1.98 -8.62 8.47
CA ASP A 216 -1.04 -9.61 8.97
C ASP A 216 -1.73 -10.77 9.66
N LEU A 217 -2.90 -10.50 10.22
CA LEU A 217 -3.77 -11.47 10.85
C LEU A 217 -5.21 -11.15 10.49
N VAL A 218 -5.97 -12.17 10.14
CA VAL A 218 -7.39 -12.05 9.80
C VAL A 218 -8.18 -12.98 10.71
N LEU A 219 -9.04 -12.40 11.52
CA LEU A 219 -9.92 -13.09 12.44
C LEU A 219 -11.33 -13.15 11.82
N VAL A 220 -11.78 -14.34 11.44
CA VAL A 220 -13.09 -14.53 10.79
C VAL A 220 -14.05 -15.12 11.81
N PHE A 221 -15.06 -14.35 12.20
CA PHE A 221 -16.02 -14.70 13.23
C PHE A 221 -17.26 -15.36 12.65
N PHE A 222 -17.69 -16.44 13.29
CA PHE A 222 -18.91 -17.18 13.03
C PHE A 222 -19.73 -17.28 14.31
N ASP A 223 -21.06 -17.31 14.15
CA ASP A 223 -22.00 -17.50 15.24
C ASP A 223 -22.28 -19.00 15.41
N ALA A 224 -22.06 -19.55 16.62
CA ALA A 224 -22.29 -20.94 16.93
C ALA A 224 -23.77 -21.36 16.86
N ARG A 225 -24.70 -20.38 16.95
CA ARG A 225 -26.15 -20.64 16.75
C ARG A 225 -26.49 -21.01 15.30
N HIS A 226 -25.63 -20.57 14.37
CA HIS A 226 -25.76 -20.80 12.94
C HIS A 226 -24.46 -21.39 12.39
N PRO A 227 -24.17 -22.68 12.66
CA PRO A 227 -22.90 -23.31 12.31
C PRO A 227 -22.70 -23.46 10.78
N GLU A 228 -23.76 -23.33 10.01
CA GLU A 228 -23.69 -23.33 8.56
C GLU A 228 -23.41 -21.92 8.04
N PRO A 229 -22.34 -21.71 7.27
CA PRO A 229 -21.94 -20.39 6.83
C PRO A 229 -22.78 -19.83 5.68
N GLY A 230 -24.10 -20.00 5.68
CA GLY A 230 -24.97 -19.62 4.57
C GLY A 230 -24.85 -18.17 4.13
N ALA A 231 -25.01 -17.22 5.02
CA ALA A 231 -24.92 -15.79 4.72
C ALA A 231 -23.48 -15.34 4.38
N MET A 232 -22.48 -16.09 4.82
CA MET A 232 -21.07 -15.76 4.61
C MET A 232 -20.42 -16.50 3.43
N GLN A 233 -21.14 -17.40 2.75
CA GLN A 233 -20.58 -18.20 1.65
C GLN A 233 -19.95 -17.34 0.55
N ASP A 234 -20.57 -16.22 0.18
CA ASP A 234 -20.02 -15.35 -0.85
C ASP A 234 -18.74 -14.66 -0.37
N THR A 235 -18.71 -14.20 0.88
CA THR A 235 -17.50 -13.63 1.49
C THR A 235 -16.41 -14.67 1.63
N LEU A 236 -16.75 -15.88 2.08
CA LEU A 236 -15.83 -17.01 2.14
C LEU A 236 -15.29 -17.38 0.76
N ARG A 237 -16.13 -17.43 -0.28
CA ARG A 237 -15.70 -17.68 -1.66
C ARG A 237 -14.72 -16.62 -2.16
N HIS A 238 -14.95 -15.35 -1.85
CA HIS A 238 -14.00 -14.29 -2.20
C HIS A 238 -12.69 -14.38 -1.41
N LEU A 239 -12.75 -14.71 -0.13
CA LEU A 239 -11.56 -15.00 0.68
C LEU A 239 -10.82 -16.24 0.16
N VAL A 240 -11.57 -17.30 -0.19
CA VAL A 240 -11.03 -18.56 -0.75
C VAL A 240 -10.30 -18.34 -2.05
N ALA A 241 -10.94 -17.73 -3.03
CA ALA A 241 -10.36 -17.56 -4.37
C ALA A 241 -8.98 -16.89 -4.33
N LYS A 242 -8.73 -16.06 -3.32
CA LYS A 242 -7.46 -15.37 -3.13
C LYS A 242 -6.53 -16.05 -2.11
N THR A 243 -7.04 -16.79 -1.15
CA THR A 243 -6.26 -17.42 -0.07
C THR A 243 -5.71 -18.80 -0.45
N VAL A 244 -6.41 -19.57 -1.27
CA VAL A 244 -5.96 -20.90 -1.74
C VAL A 244 -4.67 -20.82 -2.56
N ASN A 245 -4.46 -19.72 -3.28
CA ASN A 245 -3.25 -19.49 -4.10
C ASN A 245 -2.14 -18.71 -3.38
N ARG A 246 -2.25 -18.42 -2.06
CA ARG A 246 -1.28 -17.62 -1.33
C ARG A 246 -0.52 -18.45 -0.30
N ALA A 247 0.79 -18.18 -0.22
CA ALA A 247 1.66 -18.66 0.85
C ALA A 247 1.19 -18.21 2.27
N ASP A 248 0.22 -17.31 2.34
CA ASP A 248 -0.24 -16.62 3.56
C ASP A 248 -1.49 -17.18 4.22
N ALA A 249 -1.91 -18.41 3.88
CA ALA A 249 -3.09 -19.04 4.50
C ALA A 249 -2.99 -19.15 6.04
N ARG A 250 -1.77 -19.09 6.58
CA ARG A 250 -1.51 -19.13 8.04
C ARG A 250 -1.96 -17.88 8.79
N LYS A 251 -2.23 -16.77 8.11
CA LYS A 251 -2.71 -15.54 8.75
C LYS A 251 -4.19 -15.54 9.08
N VAL A 252 -4.96 -16.54 8.59
CA VAL A 252 -6.39 -16.62 8.82
C VAL A 252 -6.68 -17.49 10.03
N CYS A 253 -7.48 -16.95 10.97
CA CYS A 253 -8.01 -17.63 12.13
C CYS A 253 -9.53 -17.66 12.03
N TYR A 254 -10.12 -18.85 12.12
CA TYR A 254 -11.57 -19.05 12.12
C TYR A 254 -12.06 -19.16 13.56
N ILE A 255 -13.04 -18.33 13.93
CA ILE A 255 -13.48 -18.18 15.31
C ILE A 255 -14.97 -18.49 15.35
N LEU A 256 -15.32 -19.60 16.00
CA LEU A 256 -16.69 -19.94 16.34
C LEU A 256 -16.99 -19.27 17.70
N ASN A 257 -17.78 -18.22 17.66
CA ASN A 257 -18.13 -17.45 18.85
C ASN A 257 -19.53 -17.83 19.36
N GLN A 258 -19.85 -17.45 20.60
CA GLN A 258 -21.12 -17.74 21.28
C GLN A 258 -21.36 -19.25 21.46
N VAL A 259 -20.29 -20.03 21.66
CA VAL A 259 -20.40 -21.47 21.85
C VAL A 259 -21.10 -21.87 23.15
N ASP A 260 -21.21 -20.97 24.13
CA ASP A 260 -22.01 -21.13 25.34
C ASP A 260 -23.48 -21.44 25.05
N THR A 261 -24.02 -20.97 23.93
CA THR A 261 -25.40 -21.26 23.53
C THR A 261 -25.63 -22.72 23.18
N THR A 262 -24.57 -23.46 22.80
CA THR A 262 -24.64 -24.92 22.50
C THR A 262 -24.54 -25.78 23.76
N ALA A 263 -24.30 -25.16 24.94
CA ALA A 263 -24.08 -25.88 26.18
C ALA A 263 -25.32 -26.63 26.68
N LYS A 264 -26.54 -26.18 26.34
CA LYS A 264 -27.77 -26.87 26.74
C LYS A 264 -27.87 -28.29 26.15
N GLU A 265 -27.45 -28.45 24.91
CA GLU A 265 -27.47 -29.71 24.19
C GLU A 265 -26.19 -30.53 24.37
N ASP A 266 -25.17 -29.95 24.97
CA ASP A 266 -23.84 -30.56 25.18
C ASP A 266 -23.22 -31.12 23.88
N ASN A 267 -23.36 -30.38 22.79
CA ASN A 267 -23.01 -30.82 21.43
C ASN A 267 -21.88 -30.00 20.80
N LEU A 268 -21.03 -29.33 21.62
CA LEU A 268 -19.96 -28.45 21.15
C LEU A 268 -19.09 -29.11 20.07
N GLU A 269 -18.69 -30.36 20.27
CA GLU A 269 -17.82 -31.10 19.35
C GLU A 269 -18.51 -31.36 18.02
N ALA A 270 -19.82 -31.65 18.05
CA ALA A 270 -20.65 -31.89 16.84
C ALA A 270 -20.82 -30.60 16.04
N VAL A 271 -21.11 -29.47 16.70
CA VAL A 271 -21.24 -28.14 16.09
C VAL A 271 -19.90 -27.71 15.52
N PHE A 272 -18.81 -27.87 16.25
CA PHE A 272 -17.46 -27.52 15.80
C PHE A 272 -17.07 -28.36 14.56
N GLY A 273 -17.32 -29.66 14.59
CA GLY A 273 -17.07 -30.55 13.43
C GLY A 273 -17.93 -30.23 12.21
N ALA A 274 -19.22 -29.86 12.39
CA ALA A 274 -20.08 -29.42 11.31
C ALA A 274 -19.57 -28.12 10.68
N TRP A 275 -19.20 -27.15 11.51
CA TRP A 275 -18.62 -25.89 11.07
C TRP A 275 -17.30 -26.08 10.32
N GLN A 276 -16.37 -26.92 10.82
CA GLN A 276 -15.13 -27.23 10.10
C GLN A 276 -15.38 -27.87 8.75
N ARG A 277 -16.36 -28.82 8.65
CA ARG A 277 -16.73 -29.44 7.37
C ARG A 277 -17.29 -28.40 6.39
N ALA A 278 -18.14 -27.48 6.85
CA ALA A 278 -18.70 -26.43 6.00
C ALA A 278 -17.60 -25.49 5.44
N ILE A 279 -16.63 -25.11 6.27
CA ILE A 279 -15.49 -24.31 5.85
C ILE A 279 -14.60 -25.07 4.86
N ALA A 280 -14.33 -26.36 5.11
CA ALA A 280 -13.55 -27.21 4.20
C ALA A 280 -14.26 -27.40 2.84
N GLN A 281 -15.60 -27.55 2.82
CA GLN A 281 -16.40 -27.62 1.60
C GLN A 281 -16.36 -26.32 0.79
N ALA A 282 -16.21 -25.17 1.47
CA ALA A 282 -15.96 -23.89 0.83
C ALA A 282 -14.52 -23.74 0.29
N GLY A 283 -13.67 -24.77 0.43
CA GLY A 283 -12.28 -24.80 -0.06
C GLY A 283 -11.26 -24.16 0.88
N LEU A 284 -11.65 -23.76 2.11
CA LEU A 284 -10.78 -23.17 3.13
C LEU A 284 -10.17 -24.30 3.98
N VAL A 285 -9.07 -24.85 3.52
CA VAL A 285 -8.38 -25.98 4.19
C VAL A 285 -7.30 -25.52 5.17
N SER A 286 -6.84 -24.26 5.02
CA SER A 286 -5.73 -23.71 5.81
C SER A 286 -6.22 -22.64 6.77
N GLY A 287 -5.87 -22.75 8.04
CA GLY A 287 -6.22 -21.80 9.10
C GLY A 287 -6.27 -22.49 10.45
N ARG A 288 -6.39 -21.70 11.50
CA ARG A 288 -6.60 -22.22 12.86
C ARG A 288 -8.03 -21.97 13.29
N PHE A 289 -8.56 -22.89 14.10
CA PHE A 289 -9.95 -22.91 14.53
C PHE A 289 -10.02 -22.72 16.04
N TYR A 290 -10.84 -21.77 16.47
CA TYR A 290 -11.02 -21.40 17.88
C TYR A 290 -12.51 -21.39 18.22
N ALA A 291 -12.83 -21.76 19.46
CA ALA A 291 -14.19 -21.74 20.03
C ALA A 291 -14.21 -20.86 21.26
N ILE A 292 -14.91 -19.72 21.19
CA ILE A 292 -14.92 -18.73 22.26
C ILE A 292 -16.33 -18.23 22.59
N TYR A 293 -16.46 -17.51 23.70
CA TYR A 293 -17.64 -16.73 24.07
C TYR A 293 -17.26 -15.64 25.08
N ASP A 294 -18.07 -14.58 25.19
CA ASP A 294 -17.87 -13.55 26.22
C ASP A 294 -18.54 -13.97 27.54
N GLN A 295 -17.79 -14.12 28.59
CA GLN A 295 -18.28 -14.57 29.89
C GLN A 295 -19.32 -13.63 30.51
N ARG A 296 -19.29 -12.32 30.15
CA ARG A 296 -20.21 -11.32 30.69
C ARG A 296 -21.61 -11.40 30.11
N SER A 297 -21.73 -11.93 28.92
CA SER A 297 -23.00 -12.12 28.19
C SER A 297 -23.34 -13.59 27.97
N ALA A 298 -22.61 -14.51 28.61
CA ALA A 298 -22.78 -15.94 28.45
C ALA A 298 -24.14 -16.42 28.97
N VAL A 299 -24.69 -17.42 28.30
CA VAL A 299 -25.84 -18.18 28.78
C VAL A 299 -25.42 -18.97 30.02
N ASP A 300 -26.29 -19.00 31.03
CA ASP A 300 -26.01 -19.79 32.24
C ASP A 300 -25.98 -21.29 31.93
N ILE A 301 -24.91 -21.94 32.36
CA ILE A 301 -24.71 -23.38 32.20
C ILE A 301 -24.92 -24.04 33.56
N GLU A 302 -26.03 -24.69 33.75
CA GLU A 302 -26.46 -25.25 35.03
C GLU A 302 -25.51 -26.34 35.56
N ASP A 303 -24.98 -27.19 34.69
CA ASP A 303 -24.07 -28.30 35.05
C ASP A 303 -22.63 -27.76 35.23
N ASP A 304 -22.08 -27.94 36.43
CA ASP A 304 -20.75 -27.43 36.79
C ASP A 304 -19.62 -28.11 36.00
N GLY A 305 -19.73 -29.40 35.70
CA GLY A 305 -18.75 -30.13 34.91
C GLY A 305 -18.71 -29.61 33.45
N ARG A 306 -19.87 -29.39 32.91
CA ARG A 306 -20.05 -28.82 31.56
C ARG A 306 -19.55 -27.39 31.53
N ARG A 307 -19.92 -26.57 32.49
CA ARG A 307 -19.42 -25.19 32.65
C ARG A 307 -17.90 -25.15 32.67
N ALA A 308 -17.27 -25.99 33.51
CA ALA A 308 -15.80 -26.04 33.61
C ALA A 308 -15.14 -26.42 32.25
N ARG A 309 -15.71 -27.38 31.50
CA ARG A 309 -15.21 -27.81 30.19
C ARG A 309 -15.28 -26.67 29.16
N TYR A 310 -16.43 -25.97 29.08
CA TYR A 310 -16.60 -24.83 28.16
C TYR A 310 -15.68 -23.66 28.53
N GLN A 311 -15.51 -23.37 29.83
CA GLN A 311 -14.58 -22.33 30.29
C GLN A 311 -13.14 -22.69 29.96
N ALA A 312 -12.69 -23.91 30.24
CA ALA A 312 -11.34 -24.35 29.93
C ALA A 312 -11.03 -24.24 28.43
N ARG A 313 -11.97 -24.65 27.56
CA ARG A 313 -11.83 -24.52 26.11
C ARG A 313 -11.71 -23.05 25.69
N ARG A 314 -12.64 -22.21 26.16
CA ARG A 314 -12.61 -20.76 25.88
C ARG A 314 -11.30 -20.13 26.32
N ASP A 315 -10.85 -20.40 27.55
CA ASP A 315 -9.67 -19.77 28.11
C ASP A 315 -8.41 -20.18 27.35
N HIS A 316 -8.32 -21.45 26.96
CA HIS A 316 -7.24 -21.95 26.11
C HIS A 316 -7.22 -21.22 24.76
N ASP A 317 -8.33 -21.18 24.06
CA ASP A 317 -8.45 -20.61 22.72
C ASP A 317 -8.25 -19.08 22.74
N LEU A 318 -8.76 -18.38 23.76
CA LEU A 318 -8.51 -16.93 23.94
C LEU A 318 -7.05 -16.63 24.23
N ALA A 319 -6.37 -17.42 25.05
CA ALA A 319 -4.96 -17.24 25.33
C ALA A 319 -4.10 -17.43 24.07
N GLU A 320 -4.43 -18.45 23.25
CA GLU A 320 -3.75 -18.66 21.98
C GLU A 320 -4.01 -17.50 20.99
N LEU A 321 -5.25 -17.01 20.86
CA LEU A 321 -5.58 -15.85 20.03
C LEU A 321 -4.82 -14.59 20.48
N GLN A 322 -4.75 -14.33 21.79
CA GLN A 322 -3.98 -13.19 22.31
C GLN A 322 -2.50 -13.31 21.98
N THR A 323 -1.92 -14.51 22.12
CA THR A 323 -0.54 -14.78 21.73
C THR A 323 -0.33 -14.49 20.25
N ARG A 324 -1.21 -14.98 19.39
CA ARG A 324 -1.19 -14.71 17.94
C ARG A 324 -1.25 -13.22 17.60
N ILE A 325 -2.15 -12.48 18.22
CA ILE A 325 -2.26 -11.03 18.02
C ILE A 325 -0.98 -10.31 18.47
N ASN A 326 -0.30 -10.80 19.49
CA ASN A 326 0.97 -10.22 19.93
C ASN A 326 2.15 -10.58 19.02
N GLU A 327 2.16 -11.78 18.45
CA GLU A 327 3.19 -12.24 17.50
C GLU A 327 3.16 -11.48 16.16
N VAL A 328 2.06 -10.79 15.81
CA VAL A 328 1.93 -10.05 14.55
C VAL A 328 3.02 -8.98 14.39
N GLU A 329 3.43 -8.35 15.48
CA GLU A 329 4.48 -7.32 15.46
C GLU A 329 5.81 -7.90 15.00
N VAL A 330 6.15 -9.07 15.53
CA VAL A 330 7.38 -9.80 15.16
C VAL A 330 7.34 -10.19 13.68
N ALA A 331 6.24 -10.81 13.27
CA ALA A 331 6.06 -11.22 11.87
C ALA A 331 6.11 -10.02 10.90
N ARG A 332 5.54 -8.87 11.30
CA ARG A 332 5.61 -7.64 10.49
C ARG A 332 7.03 -7.10 10.40
N ALA A 333 7.79 -7.09 11.48
CA ALA A 333 9.17 -6.64 11.48
C ALA A 333 10.03 -7.43 10.47
N TYR A 334 9.93 -8.76 10.48
CA TYR A 334 10.62 -9.62 9.50
C TYR A 334 10.17 -9.36 8.07
N ARG A 335 8.86 -9.16 7.84
CA ARG A 335 8.35 -8.86 6.49
C ARG A 335 8.84 -7.51 5.96
N ILE A 336 8.85 -6.48 6.80
CA ILE A 336 9.38 -5.16 6.41
C ILE A 336 10.85 -5.26 6.03
N ILE A 337 11.66 -5.93 6.85
CA ILE A 337 13.09 -6.08 6.58
C ILE A 337 13.30 -6.95 5.32
N GLY A 338 12.58 -8.07 5.20
CA GLY A 338 12.64 -8.96 4.05
C GLY A 338 12.19 -8.29 2.75
N SER A 339 11.23 -7.35 2.81
CA SER A 339 10.76 -6.64 1.62
C SER A 339 11.85 -5.80 0.94
N ILE A 340 12.78 -5.21 1.72
CA ILE A 340 13.93 -4.49 1.14
C ILE A 340 14.80 -5.43 0.31
N ASP A 341 15.12 -6.61 0.84
CA ASP A 341 15.95 -7.60 0.13
C ASP A 341 15.25 -8.08 -1.15
N SER A 342 13.95 -8.40 -1.06
CA SER A 342 13.15 -8.78 -2.23
C SER A 342 13.10 -7.69 -3.28
N LEU A 343 12.86 -6.44 -2.89
CA LEU A 343 12.79 -5.30 -3.80
C LEU A 343 14.15 -4.98 -4.43
N THR A 344 15.26 -5.11 -3.68
CA THR A 344 16.59 -4.94 -4.27
C THR A 344 16.90 -6.02 -5.31
N LYS A 345 16.49 -7.28 -5.06
CA LYS A 345 16.61 -8.38 -6.02
C LYS A 345 15.74 -8.16 -7.25
N GLU A 346 14.50 -7.71 -7.08
CA GLU A 346 13.57 -7.38 -8.17
C GLU A 346 14.15 -6.28 -9.08
N VAL A 347 14.68 -5.20 -8.47
CA VAL A 347 15.30 -4.11 -9.25
C VAL A 347 16.50 -4.61 -10.05
N GLU A 348 17.38 -5.42 -9.46
CA GLU A 348 18.56 -5.95 -10.16
C GLU A 348 18.24 -7.06 -11.17
N GLY A 349 17.34 -7.98 -10.80
CA GLY A 349 17.02 -9.18 -11.57
C GLY A 349 15.97 -8.98 -12.66
N GLU A 350 15.03 -8.03 -12.47
CA GLU A 350 13.92 -7.84 -13.42
C GLU A 350 13.86 -6.43 -14.01
N VAL A 351 13.87 -5.41 -13.17
CA VAL A 351 13.66 -4.02 -13.63
C VAL A 351 14.82 -3.56 -14.53
N LEU A 352 16.06 -3.76 -14.10
CA LEU A 352 17.22 -3.33 -14.85
C LEU A 352 17.39 -4.09 -16.18
N PRO A 353 17.22 -5.43 -16.27
CA PRO A 353 17.21 -6.15 -17.55
C PRO A 353 16.13 -5.63 -18.50
N LYS A 354 14.88 -5.45 -18.04
CA LYS A 354 13.78 -4.88 -18.85
C LYS A 354 14.10 -3.49 -19.38
N LEU A 355 14.70 -2.62 -18.55
CA LEU A 355 15.14 -1.29 -18.99
C LEU A 355 16.25 -1.36 -20.03
N ARG A 356 17.23 -2.26 -19.87
CA ARG A 356 18.32 -2.46 -20.86
C ARG A 356 17.79 -2.97 -22.19
N GLU A 357 16.86 -3.90 -22.15
CA GLU A 357 16.19 -4.44 -23.34
C GLU A 357 15.42 -3.34 -24.07
N ALA A 358 14.62 -2.56 -23.37
CA ALA A 358 13.89 -1.43 -23.95
C ALA A 358 14.84 -0.39 -24.57
N MET A 359 15.96 -0.08 -23.90
CA MET A 359 16.99 0.82 -24.43
C MET A 359 17.66 0.23 -25.69
N ALA A 360 17.95 -1.05 -25.72
CA ALA A 360 18.53 -1.73 -26.90
C ALA A 360 17.55 -1.74 -28.07
N MET A 361 16.27 -2.03 -27.83
CA MET A 361 15.21 -1.97 -28.83
C MET A 361 15.04 -0.56 -29.42
N TRP A 362 15.01 0.45 -28.53
CA TRP A 362 14.94 1.84 -28.95
C TRP A 362 16.14 2.27 -29.79
N ARG A 363 17.37 1.95 -29.36
CA ARG A 363 18.62 2.22 -30.08
C ARG A 363 18.58 1.61 -31.48
N ARG A 364 18.21 0.33 -31.60
CA ARG A 364 18.11 -0.38 -32.89
C ARG A 364 17.15 0.33 -33.84
N ARG A 365 15.96 0.72 -33.36
CA ARG A 365 14.96 1.43 -34.17
C ARG A 365 15.44 2.82 -34.62
N VAL A 366 16.13 3.55 -33.73
CA VAL A 366 16.70 4.86 -34.06
C VAL A 366 17.78 4.70 -35.14
N LEU A 367 18.72 3.77 -34.99
CA LEU A 367 19.79 3.56 -35.98
C LEU A 367 19.24 3.14 -37.37
N ILE A 368 18.22 2.27 -37.41
CA ILE A 368 17.55 1.92 -38.68
C ILE A 368 16.86 3.16 -39.27
N GLY A 369 16.16 3.93 -38.46
CA GLY A 369 15.52 5.18 -38.89
C GLY A 369 16.52 6.20 -39.41
N ASP A 370 17.67 6.36 -38.78
CA ASP A 370 18.74 7.26 -39.20
C ASP A 370 19.35 6.82 -40.54
N ALA A 371 19.55 5.50 -40.72
CA ALA A 371 20.02 4.95 -42.00
C ALA A 371 19.03 5.23 -43.12
N VAL A 372 17.75 4.97 -42.92
CA VAL A 372 16.69 5.29 -43.91
C VAL A 372 16.64 6.78 -44.18
N TRP A 373 16.69 7.61 -43.15
CA TRP A 373 16.68 9.06 -43.28
C TRP A 373 17.89 9.58 -44.09
N GLY A 374 19.08 9.04 -43.80
CA GLY A 374 20.31 9.35 -44.53
C GLY A 374 20.21 9.00 -46.02
N VAL A 375 19.69 7.80 -46.33
CA VAL A 375 19.46 7.38 -47.75
C VAL A 375 18.46 8.32 -48.45
N LEU A 376 17.37 8.70 -47.78
CA LEU A 376 16.40 9.65 -48.34
C LEU A 376 17.01 11.03 -48.60
N LEU A 377 17.84 11.54 -47.70
CA LEU A 377 18.56 12.80 -47.89
C LEU A 377 19.52 12.75 -49.07
N LEU A 378 20.28 11.63 -49.24
CA LEU A 378 21.18 11.44 -50.38
C LEU A 378 20.40 11.32 -51.71
N ALA A 379 19.28 10.59 -51.68
CA ALA A 379 18.42 10.47 -52.86
C ALA A 379 17.81 11.83 -53.27
N LEU A 380 17.36 12.64 -52.27
CA LEU A 380 16.86 13.97 -52.50
C LEU A 380 17.95 14.88 -53.09
N LEU A 381 19.17 14.85 -52.54
CA LEU A 381 20.31 15.57 -53.05
C LEU A 381 20.59 15.18 -54.50
N GLY A 382 20.64 13.89 -54.81
CA GLY A 382 20.83 13.38 -56.19
C GLY A 382 19.74 13.88 -57.16
N ALA A 383 18.48 13.86 -56.73
CA ALA A 383 17.36 14.38 -57.54
C ALA A 383 17.47 15.91 -57.79
N VAL A 384 17.83 16.69 -56.76
CA VAL A 384 18.06 18.13 -56.87
C VAL A 384 19.20 18.45 -57.83
N VAL A 385 20.32 17.73 -57.75
CA VAL A 385 21.48 17.88 -58.66
C VAL A 385 21.09 17.58 -60.08
N GLN A 386 20.28 16.54 -60.32
CA GLN A 386 19.82 16.18 -61.67
C GLN A 386 18.83 17.19 -62.26
N THR A 387 17.92 17.75 -61.44
CA THR A 387 16.88 18.71 -61.91
C THR A 387 17.45 20.10 -62.19
N LEU A 388 18.52 20.53 -61.53
CA LEU A 388 19.18 21.80 -61.74
C LEU A 388 20.01 21.85 -63.04
N GLY A 389 20.00 20.78 -63.86
CA GLY A 389 20.50 20.79 -65.25
C GLY A 389 21.99 20.68 -65.42
N GLY A 390 22.79 20.56 -64.35
CA GLY A 390 24.26 20.48 -64.44
C GLY A 390 24.85 19.06 -64.33
N GLY A 391 24.06 18.10 -63.90
CA GLY A 391 24.54 16.75 -63.56
C GLY A 391 25.55 16.72 -62.43
N PHE A 392 25.99 15.51 -62.04
CA PHE A 392 26.88 15.30 -60.89
C PHE A 392 28.25 15.98 -61.07
N GLY A 393 28.78 16.06 -62.31
CA GLY A 393 30.07 16.69 -62.62
C GLY A 393 30.04 18.22 -62.34
N ALA A 394 29.00 18.92 -62.80
CA ALA A 394 28.84 20.35 -62.58
C ALA A 394 28.62 20.65 -61.08
N PHE A 395 27.92 19.79 -60.38
CA PHE A 395 27.74 19.91 -58.90
C PHE A 395 29.09 19.75 -58.15
N LEU A 396 29.95 18.81 -58.55
CA LEU A 396 31.28 18.66 -57.97
C LEU A 396 32.17 19.88 -58.26
N GLY A 397 32.10 20.41 -59.47
CA GLY A 397 32.80 21.65 -59.85
C GLY A 397 32.37 22.83 -58.98
N TRP A 398 31.06 23.03 -58.84
CA TRP A 398 30.49 24.08 -57.96
C TRP A 398 30.87 23.89 -56.47
N LEU A 399 30.93 22.66 -55.95
CA LEU A 399 31.38 22.39 -54.59
C LEU A 399 32.85 22.71 -54.34
N SER A 400 33.71 22.54 -55.37
CA SER A 400 35.14 22.82 -55.31
C SER A 400 35.52 24.27 -55.56
N GLU A 401 34.56 25.12 -55.96
CA GLU A 401 34.77 26.50 -56.23
C GLU A 401 35.19 27.23 -54.95
N SER A 402 36.42 27.75 -54.95
CA SER A 402 37.01 28.50 -53.82
C SER A 402 36.72 29.97 -54.00
N GLY A 403 36.16 30.63 -52.99
CA GLY A 403 36.02 32.06 -52.96
C GLY A 403 37.37 32.78 -52.78
N ASP A 404 37.41 34.11 -52.72
CA ASP A 404 38.61 34.95 -52.49
C ASP A 404 39.43 34.56 -51.27
N SER A 405 38.83 33.84 -50.31
CA SER A 405 39.49 33.30 -49.09
C SER A 405 40.26 32.00 -49.32
N GLY A 406 40.22 31.39 -50.51
CA GLY A 406 40.78 30.07 -50.82
C GLY A 406 40.05 28.88 -50.16
N LEU A 407 38.95 29.12 -49.47
CA LEU A 407 38.16 28.07 -48.80
C LEU A 407 36.95 27.67 -49.68
N PRO A 408 36.63 26.34 -49.77
CA PRO A 408 35.49 25.84 -50.53
C PRO A 408 34.19 26.10 -49.79
N LEU A 409 33.69 27.34 -49.79
CA LEU A 409 32.50 27.80 -49.06
C LEU A 409 31.23 27.03 -49.41
N HIS A 410 31.07 26.65 -50.69
CA HIS A 410 29.92 25.89 -51.15
C HIS A 410 29.91 24.46 -50.58
N LEU A 411 31.07 23.81 -50.49
CA LEU A 411 31.23 22.52 -49.83
C LEU A 411 30.88 22.62 -48.37
N ILE A 412 31.43 23.60 -47.66
CA ILE A 412 31.17 23.83 -46.23
C ILE A 412 29.68 24.09 -46.01
N GLY A 413 29.06 24.97 -46.81
CA GLY A 413 27.62 25.26 -46.69
C GLY A 413 26.73 24.04 -46.92
N THR A 414 27.05 23.21 -47.92
CA THR A 414 26.29 21.98 -48.23
C THR A 414 26.43 20.95 -47.12
N VAL A 415 27.64 20.74 -46.58
CA VAL A 415 27.88 19.82 -45.44
C VAL A 415 27.14 20.30 -44.20
N LEU A 416 27.18 21.59 -43.88
CA LEU A 416 26.45 22.14 -42.74
C LEU A 416 24.92 21.99 -42.89
N LEU A 417 24.39 22.25 -44.09
CA LEU A 417 22.97 22.11 -44.40
C LEU A 417 22.52 20.64 -44.26
N LEU A 418 23.21 19.71 -44.93
CA LEU A 418 22.87 18.28 -44.86
C LEU A 418 23.06 17.72 -43.47
N GLY A 419 24.14 18.11 -42.79
CA GLY A 419 24.39 17.74 -41.40
C GLY A 419 23.30 18.26 -40.44
N GLY A 420 22.87 19.51 -40.64
CA GLY A 420 21.77 20.12 -39.89
C GLY A 420 20.44 19.39 -40.10
N LEU A 421 20.11 19.09 -41.38
CA LEU A 421 18.90 18.32 -41.75
C LEU A 421 18.96 16.88 -41.17
N PHE A 422 20.11 16.23 -41.25
CA PHE A 422 20.30 14.90 -40.69
C PHE A 422 20.10 14.91 -39.19
N LEU A 423 20.72 15.85 -38.46
CA LEU A 423 20.58 16.00 -37.02
C LEU A 423 19.14 16.31 -36.61
N ALA A 424 18.45 17.20 -37.35
CA ALA A 424 17.05 17.51 -37.08
C ALA A 424 16.17 16.25 -37.23
N GLY A 425 16.38 15.48 -38.29
CA GLY A 425 15.70 14.18 -38.51
C GLY A 425 16.04 13.17 -37.40
N HIS A 426 17.31 13.02 -37.05
CA HIS A 426 17.76 12.15 -35.98
C HIS A 426 17.02 12.42 -34.66
N PHE A 427 16.93 13.70 -34.24
CA PHE A 427 16.23 14.01 -32.98
C PHE A 427 14.72 13.81 -33.06
N LYS A 428 14.10 14.02 -34.23
CA LYS A 428 12.68 13.69 -34.44
C LYS A 428 12.42 12.19 -34.40
N LEU A 429 13.22 11.38 -35.10
CA LEU A 429 13.15 9.92 -35.08
C LEU A 429 13.39 9.35 -33.67
N ARG A 430 14.37 9.91 -32.98
CA ARG A 430 14.70 9.54 -31.60
C ARG A 430 13.51 9.73 -30.65
N GLN A 431 12.81 10.86 -30.74
CA GLN A 431 11.61 11.12 -29.93
C GLN A 431 10.43 10.22 -30.34
N PHE A 432 10.24 10.03 -31.64
CA PHE A 432 9.17 9.18 -32.16
C PHE A 432 9.32 7.73 -31.66
N PHE A 433 10.49 7.13 -31.82
CA PHE A 433 10.72 5.77 -31.36
C PHE A 433 10.74 5.65 -29.82
N ALA A 434 11.19 6.70 -29.11
CA ALA A 434 11.10 6.72 -27.66
C ALA A 434 9.65 6.62 -27.17
N ARG A 435 8.72 7.39 -27.76
CA ARG A 435 7.29 7.32 -27.43
C ARG A 435 6.68 5.96 -27.75
N ARG A 436 7.05 5.36 -28.90
CA ARG A 436 6.58 4.02 -29.30
C ARG A 436 7.05 2.93 -28.34
N VAL A 437 8.32 2.93 -27.92
CA VAL A 437 8.85 1.95 -26.97
C VAL A 437 8.30 2.23 -25.55
N ALA A 438 8.18 3.49 -25.14
CA ALA A 438 7.60 3.83 -23.85
C ALA A 438 6.15 3.34 -23.69
N ALA A 439 5.37 3.31 -24.79
CA ALA A 439 4.00 2.82 -24.77
C ALA A 439 3.89 1.31 -24.49
N THR A 440 4.96 0.54 -24.68
CA THR A 440 5.00 -0.91 -24.38
C THR A 440 5.42 -1.21 -22.95
N LEU A 441 5.86 -0.19 -22.19
CA LEU A 441 6.33 -0.35 -20.81
C LEU A 441 5.23 0.03 -19.82
N SER A 442 5.16 -0.74 -18.74
CA SER A 442 4.22 -0.48 -17.65
C SER A 442 4.62 0.79 -16.87
N ASP A 443 3.64 1.55 -16.46
CA ASP A 443 3.76 2.64 -15.48
C ASP A 443 3.56 2.17 -14.04
N ARG A 444 3.10 0.93 -13.85
CA ARG A 444 2.96 0.24 -12.57
C ARG A 444 3.53 -1.18 -12.68
N PHE A 445 4.74 -1.37 -12.19
CA PHE A 445 5.46 -2.65 -12.22
C PHE A 445 5.76 -3.15 -10.81
N GLY A 446 5.54 -4.43 -10.57
CA GLY A 446 5.75 -5.08 -9.27
C GLY A 446 4.73 -4.64 -8.21
N ASP A 447 4.90 -5.15 -7.01
CA ASP A 447 3.97 -4.91 -5.88
C ASP A 447 3.97 -3.45 -5.38
N VAL A 448 5.03 -2.71 -5.68
CA VAL A 448 5.25 -1.34 -5.21
C VAL A 448 5.06 -0.27 -6.30
N ASP A 449 4.47 -0.64 -7.45
CA ASP A 449 4.16 0.25 -8.58
C ASP A 449 5.37 1.06 -9.08
N LEU A 450 6.43 0.39 -9.50
CA LEU A 450 7.58 1.03 -10.10
C LEU A 450 7.26 1.51 -11.53
N ASN A 451 7.61 2.74 -11.87
CA ASN A 451 7.32 3.33 -13.17
C ASN A 451 8.44 3.07 -14.19
N LEU A 452 8.36 1.93 -14.91
CA LEU A 452 9.32 1.56 -15.95
C LEU A 452 9.30 2.52 -17.14
N ARG A 453 8.11 3.02 -17.51
CA ARG A 453 7.94 3.98 -18.61
C ARG A 453 8.71 5.26 -18.36
N GLN A 454 8.57 5.83 -17.16
CA GLN A 454 9.27 7.06 -16.78
C GLN A 454 10.78 6.82 -16.69
N ALA A 455 11.22 5.71 -16.09
CA ALA A 455 12.61 5.34 -16.02
C ALA A 455 13.23 5.20 -17.42
N PHE A 456 12.52 4.60 -18.39
CA PHE A 456 12.96 4.51 -19.76
C PHE A 456 13.03 5.90 -20.43
N LEU A 457 11.99 6.74 -20.32
CA LEU A 457 11.98 8.08 -20.90
C LEU A 457 13.11 8.97 -20.38
N ARG A 458 13.54 8.77 -19.14
CA ARG A 458 14.72 9.45 -18.59
C ARG A 458 16.00 9.09 -19.36
N ASN A 459 16.09 7.88 -19.92
CA ASN A 459 17.22 7.40 -20.72
C ASN A 459 17.22 7.93 -22.14
N THR A 460 16.08 8.42 -22.65
CA THR A 460 15.93 8.92 -24.02
C THR A 460 16.04 10.46 -24.13
N ARG A 461 16.43 11.15 -23.05
CA ARG A 461 16.61 12.61 -23.03
C ARG A 461 17.66 13.08 -24.03
N PHE A 462 17.48 14.29 -24.55
CA PHE A 462 18.31 14.90 -25.61
C PHE A 462 19.82 14.76 -25.37
N PHE A 463 20.28 15.12 -24.19
CA PHE A 463 21.72 15.11 -23.85
C PHE A 463 22.31 13.73 -23.53
N ARG A 464 21.51 12.66 -23.63
CA ARG A 464 22.01 11.31 -23.34
C ARG A 464 22.31 10.57 -24.62
N SER A 465 23.53 10.02 -24.71
CA SER A 465 23.92 9.20 -25.86
C SER A 465 23.00 8.00 -26.06
N ILE A 466 22.65 7.72 -27.30
CA ILE A 466 21.91 6.50 -27.69
C ILE A 466 22.73 5.22 -27.44
N PHE A 467 24.05 5.34 -27.37
CA PHE A 467 24.97 4.22 -27.14
C PHE A 467 25.18 3.91 -25.65
N ALA A 468 24.53 4.65 -24.73
CA ALA A 468 24.63 4.35 -23.30
C ALA A 468 24.07 2.96 -23.01
N SER A 469 24.91 2.07 -22.50
CA SER A 469 24.56 0.66 -22.19
C SER A 469 23.87 0.51 -20.83
N GLN A 470 24.11 1.44 -19.92
CA GLN A 470 23.54 1.39 -18.56
C GLN A 470 22.41 2.41 -18.39
N PRO A 471 21.33 2.04 -17.66
CA PRO A 471 20.28 2.98 -17.30
C PRO A 471 20.81 4.19 -16.54
N ALA A 472 20.16 5.35 -16.75
CA ALA A 472 20.46 6.58 -16.00
C ALA A 472 20.29 6.33 -14.50
N GLY A 473 21.26 6.75 -13.71
CA GLY A 473 21.26 6.52 -12.26
C GLY A 473 21.85 5.17 -11.83
N TRP A 474 22.06 4.22 -12.76
CA TRP A 474 22.69 2.93 -12.46
C TRP A 474 24.20 2.96 -12.75
N GLY A 475 24.96 3.50 -11.80
CA GLY A 475 26.42 3.55 -11.87
C GLY A 475 27.08 2.79 -10.72
N GLY A 476 28.41 2.91 -10.61
CA GLY A 476 29.18 2.30 -9.51
C GLY A 476 28.68 2.70 -8.12
N ARG A 477 28.24 3.95 -7.96
CA ARG A 477 27.66 4.44 -6.69
C ARG A 477 26.35 3.73 -6.35
N ALA A 478 25.46 3.54 -7.30
CA ALA A 478 24.18 2.86 -7.07
C ALA A 478 24.41 1.38 -6.71
N ARG A 479 25.31 0.70 -7.39
CA ARG A 479 25.68 -0.70 -7.08
C ARG A 479 26.28 -0.84 -5.69
N LYS A 480 27.20 0.04 -5.30
CA LYS A 480 27.73 0.06 -3.93
C LYS A 480 26.64 0.33 -2.88
N ALA A 481 25.70 1.22 -3.18
CA ALA A 481 24.59 1.52 -2.28
C ALA A 481 23.62 0.35 -2.13
N ILE A 482 23.31 -0.40 -3.21
CA ILE A 482 22.51 -1.63 -3.11
C ILE A 482 23.21 -2.68 -2.26
N PHE A 483 24.52 -2.86 -2.44
CA PHE A 483 25.30 -3.79 -1.62
C PHE A 483 25.24 -3.41 -0.14
N ALA A 484 25.47 -2.14 0.19
CA ALA A 484 25.36 -1.63 1.56
C ALA A 484 23.95 -1.77 2.16
N ILE A 485 22.91 -1.63 1.34
CA ILE A 485 21.52 -1.88 1.76
C ILE A 485 21.33 -3.35 2.14
N ARG A 486 21.85 -4.29 1.37
CA ARG A 486 21.76 -5.72 1.68
C ARG A 486 22.52 -6.09 2.95
N GLU A 487 23.71 -5.55 3.15
CA GLU A 487 24.45 -5.73 4.41
C GLU A 487 23.68 -5.18 5.59
N ALA A 488 23.15 -3.94 5.48
CA ALA A 488 22.32 -3.34 6.51
C ALA A 488 21.06 -4.20 6.80
N THR A 489 20.45 -4.78 5.77
CA THR A 489 19.29 -5.67 5.93
C THR A 489 19.65 -6.91 6.75
N ALA A 490 20.80 -7.55 6.50
CA ALA A 490 21.26 -8.68 7.29
C ALA A 490 21.49 -8.30 8.78
N VAL A 491 22.06 -7.13 9.03
CA VAL A 491 22.23 -6.59 10.39
C VAL A 491 20.87 -6.35 11.07
N HIS A 492 19.89 -5.83 10.32
CA HIS A 492 18.54 -5.62 10.86
C HIS A 492 17.85 -6.94 11.19
N VAL A 493 17.98 -7.98 10.36
CA VAL A 493 17.45 -9.33 10.67
C VAL A 493 18.07 -9.86 11.97
N GLN A 494 19.40 -9.75 12.10
CA GLN A 494 20.10 -10.21 13.32
C GLN A 494 19.61 -9.46 14.55
N ARG A 495 19.44 -8.13 14.46
CA ARG A 495 18.91 -7.33 15.56
C ARG A 495 17.49 -7.75 15.96
N VAL A 496 16.63 -8.07 15.00
CA VAL A 496 15.27 -8.55 15.27
C VAL A 496 15.33 -9.94 15.91
N ASN A 497 16.22 -10.83 15.45
CA ASN A 497 16.47 -12.11 16.11
C ASN A 497 16.89 -11.91 17.58
N ASP A 498 17.85 -11.01 17.84
CA ASP A 498 18.32 -10.75 19.21
C ASP A 498 17.21 -10.18 20.11
N LEU A 499 16.28 -9.39 19.54
CA LEU A 499 15.17 -8.81 20.28
C LEU A 499 14.06 -9.81 20.62
N TYR A 500 13.72 -10.70 19.69
CA TYR A 500 12.51 -11.53 19.80
C TYR A 500 12.81 -12.99 20.13
N THR A 501 13.92 -13.55 19.64
CA THR A 501 14.29 -14.95 19.90
C THR A 501 15.31 -15.10 21.01
N ASP A 502 15.99 -14.00 21.38
CA ASP A 502 17.06 -13.97 22.39
C ASP A 502 18.04 -15.16 22.29
N PRO A 503 18.64 -15.42 21.11
CA PRO A 503 19.45 -16.62 20.89
C PRO A 503 20.70 -16.67 21.77
N ALA A 504 21.11 -15.54 22.34
CA ALA A 504 22.25 -15.43 23.26
C ALA A 504 21.83 -15.49 24.75
N GLY A 505 20.54 -15.60 25.08
CA GLY A 505 20.02 -15.63 26.46
C GLY A 505 20.29 -14.33 27.23
N ARG A 506 20.44 -13.21 26.55
CA ARG A 506 20.79 -11.91 27.21
C ARG A 506 19.70 -11.46 28.16
N ARG A 507 18.41 -11.58 27.75
CA ARG A 507 17.27 -11.20 28.59
C ARG A 507 17.20 -12.02 29.87
N ALA A 508 17.50 -13.32 29.79
CA ALA A 508 17.59 -14.17 30.95
C ALA A 508 18.74 -13.75 31.88
N ARG A 509 19.89 -13.33 31.33
CA ARG A 509 21.03 -12.84 32.11
C ARG A 509 20.80 -11.48 32.74
N GLU A 510 20.18 -10.54 31.99
CA GLU A 510 19.80 -9.21 32.52
C GLU A 510 18.72 -9.31 33.60
N ALA A 511 17.73 -10.20 33.44
CA ALA A 511 16.73 -10.48 34.46
C ALA A 511 17.33 -11.14 35.70
N ALA A 512 18.35 -11.99 35.56
CA ALA A 512 19.06 -12.63 36.65
C ALA A 512 20.05 -11.68 37.37
N ALA A 513 20.57 -10.67 36.68
CA ALA A 513 21.50 -9.69 37.25
C ALA A 513 20.83 -8.60 38.10
N GLY A 514 19.49 -8.48 38.06
CA GLY A 514 18.73 -7.48 38.82
C GLY A 514 19.02 -6.02 38.46
N PRO A 515 18.26 -5.06 38.98
CA PRO A 515 18.39 -3.65 38.63
C PRO A 515 19.67 -2.95 39.14
N ALA A 516 20.56 -3.66 39.86
CA ALA A 516 21.79 -3.11 40.45
C ALA A 516 22.99 -3.01 39.48
N ALA A 517 22.96 -3.69 38.32
CA ALA A 517 24.08 -3.69 37.35
C ALA A 517 23.99 -2.64 36.22
N ALA A 518 22.98 -1.76 36.26
CA ALA A 518 22.79 -0.71 35.25
C ALA A 518 23.31 0.66 35.72
N ALA A 519 24.04 0.74 36.82
CA ALA A 519 24.53 2.00 37.42
C ALA A 519 26.06 2.05 37.58
N GLU A 520 26.83 1.16 36.92
CA GLU A 520 28.29 1.28 36.79
C GLU A 520 28.71 1.63 35.34
#